data_29d3a845a7fad77fc3a58e13984aae18
#
_entry.id   29d3a845a7fad77fc3a58e13984aae18
#
_cell.length_a   1.000
_cell.length_b   1.000
_cell.length_c   1.000
_cell.angle_alpha   90.00
_cell.angle_beta   90.00
_cell.angle_gamma   90.00
#
_symmetry.space_group_name_H-M   'P 1'
#
loop_
_entity.id
_entity.type
_entity.pdbx_description
1 polymer ?
#
loop_
_entity_poly.entity_id
_entity_poly.type
_entity_poly.pdbx_seq_one_letter_code
_entity_poly.pdbx_strand_id
1 'polypeptide(L)'
;MKKLYTTGWSDYELIDAGGGKKLERWGEIITIRPEIQAYFKSAKPVAEWLKIAHWEFIETGAQASVWKPIKIDAPVAWSIQYGDLVFQLKLTKFKHVGLFPEQRTNWDFIHAHLNPSAKFMNLFAYTGAASLVAKKTGAETIHVDSVKQLISWASENMAASRLDAIKWVHEDALKFAAREVNRGNQYDGIVMDPPAWGIGAKKEKWKLEDKLDDLLHNAKQLIKQKGFLILNTYSPKVDGKTVALLAKKYFGDRNFEVSELWMRTTTGKELYYGNVLRVYTA
;
A
#
# COMPACT_ATOMS: atom_id res chain seq x y z
N MET A 1 2.63 -18.40 -9.77
CA MET A 1 1.99 -17.07 -9.99
C MET A 1 2.99 -16.13 -10.65
N LYS A 2 2.51 -15.14 -11.41
CA LYS A 2 3.34 -14.11 -12.02
C LYS A 2 3.89 -13.18 -10.94
N LYS A 3 5.16 -12.82 -11.02
CA LYS A 3 5.78 -11.82 -10.14
C LYS A 3 5.66 -10.44 -10.75
N LEU A 4 5.19 -9.47 -10.00
CA LEU A 4 5.14 -8.06 -10.35
C LEU A 4 6.20 -7.30 -9.55
N TYR A 5 7.07 -6.57 -10.23
CA TYR A 5 8.17 -5.84 -9.61
C TYR A 5 7.96 -4.33 -9.71
N THR A 6 8.23 -3.63 -8.62
CA THR A 6 8.45 -2.19 -8.66
C THR A 6 9.86 -1.92 -9.19
N THR A 7 9.98 -1.22 -10.31
CA THR A 7 11.24 -0.91 -10.96
C THR A 7 11.27 0.50 -11.53
N GLY A 8 12.45 1.10 -11.66
CA GLY A 8 12.63 2.37 -12.36
C GLY A 8 11.99 3.58 -11.67
N TRP A 9 12.00 3.64 -10.35
CA TRP A 9 11.56 4.80 -9.60
C TRP A 9 12.78 5.59 -9.09
N SER A 10 12.96 6.82 -9.58
CA SER A 10 14.12 7.66 -9.26
C SER A 10 14.25 7.98 -7.78
N ASP A 11 13.13 8.25 -7.11
CA ASP A 11 13.12 8.70 -5.72
C ASP A 11 13.07 7.56 -4.69
N TYR A 12 12.89 6.32 -5.13
CA TYR A 12 12.91 5.18 -4.23
C TYR A 12 13.79 4.06 -4.75
N GLU A 13 14.54 3.44 -3.83
CA GLU A 13 15.41 2.31 -4.15
C GLU A 13 15.50 1.37 -2.94
N LEU A 14 15.27 0.07 -3.18
CA LEU A 14 15.62 -0.98 -2.25
C LEU A 14 17.09 -1.36 -2.49
N ILE A 15 18.00 -0.85 -1.67
CA ILE A 15 19.46 -0.98 -1.90
C ILE A 15 19.94 -2.39 -1.61
N ASP A 16 19.65 -2.89 -0.40
CA ASP A 16 20.07 -4.23 0.04
C ASP A 16 19.07 -4.77 1.08
N ALA A 17 19.13 -6.09 1.33
CA ALA A 17 18.34 -6.74 2.35
C ALA A 17 19.04 -7.97 2.89
N GLY A 18 18.79 -8.31 4.15
CA GLY A 18 19.31 -9.52 4.81
C GLY A 18 19.39 -9.36 6.32
N GLY A 19 19.53 -10.50 7.02
CA GLY A 19 19.61 -10.50 8.48
C GLY A 19 18.38 -9.90 9.18
N GLY A 20 17.19 -10.05 8.60
CA GLY A 20 15.94 -9.50 9.14
C GLY A 20 15.75 -8.01 8.92
N LYS A 21 16.56 -7.36 8.07
CA LYS A 21 16.53 -5.92 7.82
C LYS A 21 16.60 -5.62 6.33
N LYS A 22 16.21 -4.39 5.96
CA LYS A 22 16.37 -3.83 4.63
C LYS A 22 16.96 -2.42 4.70
N LEU A 23 17.73 -2.08 3.68
CA LEU A 23 18.33 -0.77 3.45
C LEU A 23 17.61 -0.12 2.26
N GLU A 24 17.01 1.04 2.48
CA GLU A 24 16.16 1.71 1.50
C GLU A 24 16.55 3.19 1.38
N ARG A 25 16.52 3.69 0.15
CA ARG A 25 16.65 5.12 -0.15
C ARG A 25 15.28 5.71 -0.50
N TRP A 26 14.99 6.87 0.06
CA TRP A 26 13.77 7.66 -0.08
C TRP A 26 14.14 9.10 -0.43
N GLY A 27 14.30 9.41 -1.71
CA GLY A 27 14.95 10.62 -2.15
C GLY A 27 16.42 10.62 -1.71
N GLU A 28 16.79 11.57 -0.85
CA GLU A 28 18.13 11.66 -0.28
C GLU A 28 18.29 10.91 1.06
N ILE A 29 17.19 10.47 1.67
CA ILE A 29 17.21 9.83 2.99
C ILE A 29 17.32 8.32 2.85
N ILE A 30 18.27 7.73 3.58
CA ILE A 30 18.49 6.28 3.60
C ILE A 30 18.12 5.75 4.99
N THR A 31 17.29 4.71 5.02
CA THR A 31 16.80 4.09 6.26
C THR A 31 17.15 2.60 6.32
N ILE A 32 17.42 2.13 7.55
CA ILE A 32 17.49 0.70 7.87
C ILE A 32 16.23 0.36 8.68
N ARG A 33 15.47 -0.64 8.19
CA ARG A 33 14.22 -1.05 8.85
C ARG A 33 14.14 -2.56 8.97
N PRO A 34 13.43 -3.11 9.97
CA PRO A 34 13.13 -4.54 10.07
C PRO A 34 12.32 -5.02 8.87
N GLU A 35 12.70 -6.18 8.34
CA GLU A 35 12.00 -6.84 7.23
C GLU A 35 12.04 -8.36 7.43
N ILE A 36 10.88 -8.92 7.76
CA ILE A 36 10.75 -10.35 8.07
C ILE A 36 11.10 -11.26 6.88
N GLN A 37 10.87 -10.76 5.65
CA GLN A 37 11.19 -11.52 4.44
C GLN A 37 12.69 -11.56 4.12
N ALA A 38 13.49 -10.75 4.81
CA ALA A 38 14.95 -10.68 4.64
C ALA A 38 15.69 -11.68 5.52
N TYR A 39 15.26 -12.96 5.56
CA TYR A 39 15.86 -14.03 6.38
C TYR A 39 17.20 -14.55 5.86
N PHE A 40 17.61 -14.15 4.68
CA PHE A 40 18.88 -14.50 4.05
C PHE A 40 20.00 -13.51 4.44
N LYS A 41 21.25 -13.83 4.04
CA LYS A 41 22.40 -12.94 4.27
C LYS A 41 22.36 -11.74 3.29
N SER A 42 22.59 -10.54 3.81
CA SER A 42 22.75 -9.34 2.99
C SER A 42 23.97 -9.44 2.05
N ALA A 43 23.93 -8.75 0.93
CA ALA A 43 25.04 -8.71 -0.01
C ALA A 43 26.23 -7.93 0.55
N LYS A 44 25.94 -6.84 1.31
CA LYS A 44 26.97 -6.04 1.99
C LYS A 44 26.88 -6.21 3.52
N PRO A 45 27.99 -6.13 4.24
CA PRO A 45 27.96 -6.10 5.70
C PRO A 45 27.13 -4.93 6.23
N VAL A 46 26.42 -5.13 7.35
CA VAL A 46 25.64 -4.05 8.00
C VAL A 46 26.51 -2.86 8.36
N ALA A 47 27.79 -3.06 8.66
CA ALA A 47 28.74 -1.96 8.91
C ALA A 47 28.89 -1.00 7.70
N GLU A 48 28.71 -1.49 6.47
CA GLU A 48 28.67 -0.64 5.26
C GLU A 48 27.36 0.12 5.14
N TRP A 49 26.24 -0.49 5.52
CA TRP A 49 24.95 0.19 5.56
C TRP A 49 24.96 1.37 6.52
N LEU A 50 25.59 1.22 7.69
CA LEU A 50 25.70 2.28 8.70
C LEU A 50 26.53 3.49 8.22
N LYS A 51 27.43 3.32 7.26
CA LYS A 51 28.19 4.44 6.69
C LYS A 51 27.31 5.39 5.85
N ILE A 52 26.26 4.87 5.23
CA ILE A 52 25.41 5.64 4.32
C ILE A 52 24.02 5.93 4.87
N ALA A 53 23.52 5.13 5.80
CA ALA A 53 22.19 5.30 6.38
C ALA A 53 22.08 6.59 7.21
N HIS A 54 20.88 7.16 7.25
CA HIS A 54 20.53 8.33 8.06
C HIS A 54 19.81 7.91 9.35
N TRP A 55 18.95 6.89 9.24
CA TRP A 55 18.12 6.42 10.34
C TRP A 55 18.06 4.89 10.37
N GLU A 56 18.02 4.34 11.59
CA GLU A 56 17.73 2.94 11.83
C GLU A 56 16.53 2.81 12.76
N PHE A 57 15.53 2.01 12.37
CA PHE A 57 14.44 1.63 13.23
C PHE A 57 14.82 0.40 14.05
N ILE A 58 14.81 0.54 15.38
CA ILE A 58 15.19 -0.51 16.32
C ILE A 58 13.96 -0.96 17.10
N GLU A 59 13.66 -2.25 17.04
CA GLU A 59 12.65 -2.89 17.89
C GLU A 59 13.33 -3.31 19.20
N THR A 60 13.00 -2.61 20.31
CA THR A 60 13.61 -2.80 21.64
C THR A 60 12.77 -3.68 22.57
N GLY A 61 12.17 -4.78 22.03
CA GLY A 61 11.28 -5.67 22.77
C GLY A 61 9.80 -5.38 22.55
N ALA A 62 8.92 -6.03 23.32
CA ALA A 62 7.47 -6.08 23.03
C ALA A 62 6.73 -4.72 23.10
N GLN A 63 7.33 -3.65 23.60
CA GLN A 63 6.64 -2.36 23.84
C GLN A 63 7.41 -1.11 23.47
N ALA A 64 8.66 -1.20 23.06
CA ALA A 64 9.44 -0.02 22.72
C ALA A 64 10.13 -0.19 21.36
N SER A 65 9.84 0.71 20.45
CA SER A 65 10.51 0.79 19.14
C SER A 65 10.90 2.23 18.90
N VAL A 66 12.08 2.47 18.35
CA VAL A 66 12.62 3.83 18.22
C VAL A 66 13.40 3.99 16.92
N TRP A 67 13.30 5.16 16.31
CA TRP A 67 14.21 5.60 15.26
C TRP A 67 15.50 6.14 15.89
N LYS A 68 16.60 5.44 15.67
CA LYS A 68 17.94 5.84 16.09
C LYS A 68 18.60 6.66 14.98
N PRO A 69 19.03 7.93 15.23
CA PRO A 69 19.80 8.67 14.25
C PRO A 69 21.19 8.04 14.09
N ILE A 70 21.61 7.90 12.84
CA ILE A 70 22.98 7.50 12.47
C ILE A 70 23.75 8.77 12.07
N LYS A 71 23.08 9.70 11.34
CA LYS A 71 23.62 11.02 11.04
C LYS A 71 22.92 12.07 11.92
N ILE A 72 23.70 12.97 12.51
CA ILE A 72 23.23 13.94 13.53
C ILE A 72 22.13 14.85 12.97
N ASP A 73 22.30 15.38 11.75
CA ASP A 73 21.39 16.37 11.15
C ASP A 73 20.39 15.75 10.18
N ALA A 74 20.11 14.44 10.30
CA ALA A 74 19.17 13.77 9.43
C ALA A 74 17.74 14.27 9.67
N PRO A 75 16.99 14.70 8.62
CA PRO A 75 15.63 15.19 8.79
C PRO A 75 14.70 14.09 9.28
N VAL A 76 13.74 14.47 10.12
CA VAL A 76 12.68 13.57 10.63
C VAL A 76 11.47 13.52 9.70
N ALA A 77 11.39 14.43 8.74
CA ALA A 77 10.37 14.49 7.69
C ALA A 77 11.01 15.01 6.39
N TRP A 78 10.58 14.46 5.28
CA TRP A 78 11.05 14.81 3.93
C TRP A 78 9.99 14.47 2.89
N SER A 79 10.22 14.76 1.61
CA SER A 79 9.31 14.41 0.54
C SER A 79 10.02 13.61 -0.55
N ILE A 80 9.23 12.79 -1.25
CA ILE A 80 9.63 12.10 -2.49
C ILE A 80 8.57 12.28 -3.55
N GLN A 81 8.93 12.02 -4.81
CA GLN A 81 8.05 12.20 -5.95
C GLN A 81 7.78 10.88 -6.69
N TYR A 82 6.59 10.79 -7.27
CA TYR A 82 6.23 9.79 -8.25
C TYR A 82 5.53 10.50 -9.42
N GLY A 83 6.25 10.73 -10.51
CA GLY A 83 5.82 11.68 -11.54
C GLY A 83 5.62 13.08 -10.93
N ASP A 84 4.43 13.65 -11.11
CA ASP A 84 4.07 14.95 -10.53
C ASP A 84 3.47 14.86 -9.11
N LEU A 85 3.32 13.65 -8.58
CA LEU A 85 2.79 13.45 -7.23
C LEU A 85 3.92 13.58 -6.20
N VAL A 86 3.62 14.29 -5.12
CA VAL A 86 4.54 14.54 -4.00
C VAL A 86 4.00 13.83 -2.75
N PHE A 87 4.82 12.98 -2.15
CA PHE A 87 4.50 12.28 -0.92
C PHE A 87 5.37 12.81 0.22
N GLN A 88 4.71 13.32 1.26
CA GLN A 88 5.36 13.72 2.50
C GLN A 88 5.63 12.45 3.32
N LEU A 89 6.87 12.22 3.68
CA LEU A 89 7.32 11.11 4.51
C LEU A 89 7.78 11.66 5.86
N LYS A 90 7.59 10.89 6.94
CA LYS A 90 8.06 11.24 8.27
C LYS A 90 8.32 10.01 9.13
N LEU A 91 9.23 10.14 10.05
CA LEU A 91 9.44 9.14 11.08
C LEU A 91 8.22 9.12 12.01
N THR A 92 7.73 7.93 12.32
CA THR A 92 6.60 7.72 13.21
C THR A 92 7.04 6.84 14.39
N LYS A 93 6.15 6.59 15.33
CA LYS A 93 6.40 5.57 16.37
C LYS A 93 6.46 4.13 15.81
N PHE A 94 6.16 3.93 14.53
CA PHE A 94 6.25 2.66 13.83
C PHE A 94 7.39 2.69 12.80
N LYS A 95 7.75 1.52 12.27
CA LYS A 95 8.74 1.39 11.21
C LYS A 95 8.34 1.99 9.85
N HIS A 96 7.04 2.27 9.66
CA HIS A 96 6.52 2.81 8.40
C HIS A 96 6.68 4.33 8.34
N VAL A 97 7.16 4.82 7.20
CA VAL A 97 7.48 6.24 6.97
C VAL A 97 6.42 6.99 6.17
N GLY A 98 5.32 6.32 5.83
CA GLY A 98 4.19 6.94 5.15
C GLY A 98 3.91 6.44 3.72
N LEU A 99 4.68 5.50 3.20
CA LEU A 99 4.48 4.98 1.85
C LEU A 99 4.88 3.50 1.75
N PHE A 100 4.25 2.79 0.81
CA PHE A 100 4.51 1.40 0.47
C PHE A 100 4.93 1.31 -1.00
N PRO A 101 6.24 1.30 -1.30
CA PRO A 101 6.76 1.37 -2.67
C PRO A 101 6.39 0.18 -3.55
N GLU A 102 6.17 -0.97 -2.97
CA GLU A 102 5.72 -2.18 -3.65
C GLU A 102 4.38 -1.99 -4.36
N GLN A 103 3.56 -1.04 -3.90
CA GLN A 103 2.26 -0.71 -4.47
C GLN A 103 2.35 0.06 -5.80
N ARG A 104 3.52 0.50 -6.21
CA ARG A 104 3.68 1.28 -7.44
C ARG A 104 3.13 0.57 -8.68
N THR A 105 3.29 -0.76 -8.80
CA THR A 105 2.72 -1.51 -9.93
C THR A 105 1.19 -1.40 -10.00
N ASN A 106 0.54 -1.19 -8.85
CA ASN A 106 -0.89 -0.94 -8.77
C ASN A 106 -1.22 0.52 -9.10
N TRP A 107 -0.35 1.47 -8.75
CA TRP A 107 -0.53 2.87 -9.16
C TRP A 107 -0.44 3.03 -10.67
N ASP A 108 0.54 2.36 -11.32
CA ASP A 108 0.65 2.33 -12.78
C ASP A 108 -0.62 1.74 -13.42
N PHE A 109 -1.17 0.66 -12.84
CA PHE A 109 -2.42 0.05 -13.30
C PHE A 109 -3.62 0.99 -13.15
N ILE A 110 -3.77 1.63 -11.99
CA ILE A 110 -4.84 2.61 -11.73
C ILE A 110 -4.78 3.74 -12.75
N HIS A 111 -3.60 4.32 -12.97
CA HIS A 111 -3.40 5.41 -13.91
C HIS A 111 -3.79 5.03 -15.34
N ALA A 112 -3.47 3.81 -15.77
CA ALA A 112 -3.76 3.31 -17.11
C ALA A 112 -5.24 2.98 -17.35
N HIS A 113 -6.04 2.75 -16.28
CA HIS A 113 -7.43 2.27 -16.40
C HIS A 113 -8.49 3.28 -15.97
N LEU A 114 -8.11 4.43 -15.44
CA LEU A 114 -9.05 5.52 -15.08
C LEU A 114 -9.03 6.65 -16.10
N ASN A 115 -10.15 7.33 -16.18
CA ASN A 115 -10.36 8.54 -16.97
C ASN A 115 -11.11 9.60 -16.15
N PRO A 116 -11.22 10.86 -16.64
CA PRO A 116 -11.84 11.94 -15.87
C PRO A 116 -13.31 11.75 -15.48
N SER A 117 -14.06 10.89 -16.17
CA SER A 117 -15.47 10.59 -15.84
C SER A 117 -15.62 9.42 -14.88
N ALA A 118 -14.52 8.77 -14.49
CA ALA A 118 -14.55 7.59 -13.65
C ALA A 118 -14.83 7.94 -12.18
N LYS A 119 -15.46 7.00 -11.46
CA LYS A 119 -15.57 6.99 -10.00
C LYS A 119 -14.62 5.95 -9.41
N PHE A 120 -13.77 6.38 -8.49
CA PHE A 120 -12.78 5.53 -7.86
C PHE A 120 -12.94 5.49 -6.35
N MET A 121 -12.83 4.30 -5.76
CA MET A 121 -12.90 4.08 -4.33
C MET A 121 -11.63 3.38 -3.83
N ASN A 122 -10.97 3.99 -2.84
CA ASN A 122 -9.82 3.42 -2.15
C ASN A 122 -10.21 3.07 -0.70
N LEU A 123 -10.21 1.80 -0.37
CA LEU A 123 -10.50 1.26 0.96
C LEU A 123 -9.20 0.86 1.65
N PHE A 124 -9.10 1.12 2.97
CA PHE A 124 -7.85 1.01 3.73
C PHE A 124 -6.76 1.92 3.14
N ALA A 125 -7.15 3.16 2.87
CA ALA A 125 -6.47 4.01 1.91
C ALA A 125 -5.17 4.63 2.43
N TYR A 126 -4.83 4.47 3.72
CA TYR A 126 -3.59 4.89 4.36
C TYR A 126 -3.28 6.38 4.11
N THR A 127 -2.07 6.71 3.66
CA THR A 127 -1.64 8.10 3.34
C THR A 127 -2.01 8.54 1.92
N GLY A 128 -2.83 7.75 1.20
CA GLY A 128 -3.53 8.18 0.01
C GLY A 128 -2.84 8.01 -1.32
N ALA A 129 -1.72 7.27 -1.44
CA ALA A 129 -1.00 7.16 -2.71
C ALA A 129 -1.90 6.75 -3.89
N ALA A 130 -2.66 5.65 -3.75
CA ALA A 130 -3.60 5.21 -4.78
C ALA A 130 -4.72 6.22 -5.06
N SER A 131 -5.18 6.95 -4.02
CA SER A 131 -6.18 8.02 -4.17
C SER A 131 -5.63 9.21 -4.96
N LEU A 132 -4.39 9.61 -4.72
CA LEU A 132 -3.74 10.70 -5.45
C LEU A 132 -3.52 10.32 -6.92
N VAL A 133 -3.08 9.09 -7.18
CA VAL A 133 -2.92 8.56 -8.55
C VAL A 133 -4.25 8.58 -9.29
N ALA A 134 -5.31 8.09 -8.67
CA ALA A 134 -6.65 8.12 -9.26
C ALA A 134 -7.13 9.56 -9.51
N LYS A 135 -6.94 10.46 -8.54
CA LYS A 135 -7.32 11.87 -8.70
C LYS A 135 -6.55 12.57 -9.80
N LYS A 136 -5.27 12.23 -10.01
CA LYS A 136 -4.44 12.78 -11.10
C LYS A 136 -5.00 12.47 -12.50
N THR A 137 -5.77 11.38 -12.66
CA THR A 137 -6.47 11.08 -13.92
C THR A 137 -7.74 11.92 -14.12
N GLY A 138 -8.13 12.71 -13.14
CA GLY A 138 -9.38 13.49 -13.13
C GLY A 138 -10.58 12.74 -12.51
N ALA A 139 -10.42 11.49 -12.10
CA ALA A 139 -11.51 10.69 -11.53
C ALA A 139 -12.10 11.30 -10.24
N GLU A 140 -13.42 11.12 -10.04
CA GLU A 140 -14.05 11.34 -8.74
C GLU A 140 -13.52 10.31 -7.75
N THR A 141 -12.78 10.77 -6.74
CA THR A 141 -12.03 9.88 -5.85
C THR A 141 -12.58 9.91 -4.43
N ILE A 142 -12.87 8.73 -3.88
CA ILE A 142 -13.27 8.52 -2.50
C ILE A 142 -12.14 7.79 -1.78
N HIS A 143 -11.68 8.36 -0.67
CA HIS A 143 -10.65 7.83 0.20
C HIS A 143 -11.24 7.44 1.55
N VAL A 144 -11.14 6.17 1.91
CA VAL A 144 -11.73 5.61 3.13
C VAL A 144 -10.64 5.02 4.01
N ASP A 145 -10.52 5.55 5.23
CA ASP A 145 -9.64 4.99 6.25
C ASP A 145 -10.27 5.16 7.65
N SER A 146 -9.99 4.23 8.55
CA SER A 146 -10.48 4.25 9.93
C SER A 146 -9.61 5.09 10.87
N VAL A 147 -8.47 5.61 10.42
CA VAL A 147 -7.51 6.37 11.21
C VAL A 147 -7.47 7.82 10.74
N LYS A 148 -8.03 8.72 11.54
CA LYS A 148 -8.13 10.16 11.22
C LYS A 148 -6.78 10.80 10.87
N GLN A 149 -5.71 10.42 11.58
CA GLN A 149 -4.36 10.95 11.34
C GLN A 149 -3.83 10.57 9.95
N LEU A 150 -4.18 9.39 9.44
CA LEU A 150 -3.80 8.94 8.09
C LEU A 150 -4.55 9.73 7.02
N ILE A 151 -5.82 10.03 7.25
CA ILE A 151 -6.61 10.91 6.35
C ILE A 151 -6.02 12.33 6.32
N SER A 152 -5.64 12.89 7.47
CA SER A 152 -4.95 14.18 7.52
C SER A 152 -3.65 14.16 6.72
N TRP A 153 -2.86 13.11 6.87
CA TRP A 153 -1.62 12.95 6.11
C TRP A 153 -1.88 12.78 4.59
N ALA A 154 -2.91 12.03 4.22
CA ALA A 154 -3.32 11.93 2.81
C ALA A 154 -3.76 13.28 2.23
N SER A 155 -4.42 14.12 3.03
CA SER A 155 -4.78 15.49 2.64
C SER A 155 -3.55 16.40 2.49
N GLU A 156 -2.52 16.24 3.34
CA GLU A 156 -1.22 16.92 3.19
C GLU A 156 -0.54 16.50 1.87
N ASN A 157 -0.55 15.21 1.53
CA ASN A 157 -0.03 14.68 0.27
C ASN A 157 -0.80 15.21 -0.94
N MET A 158 -2.14 15.31 -0.84
CA MET A 158 -2.97 15.90 -1.88
C MET A 158 -2.59 17.35 -2.14
N ALA A 159 -2.46 18.16 -1.10
CA ALA A 159 -2.07 19.57 -1.20
C ALA A 159 -0.65 19.73 -1.78
N ALA A 160 0.32 18.92 -1.31
CA ALA A 160 1.69 18.93 -1.82
C ALA A 160 1.77 18.55 -3.31
N SER A 161 0.86 17.67 -3.77
CA SER A 161 0.70 17.27 -5.18
C SER A 161 -0.11 18.27 -6.02
N ARG A 162 -0.54 19.40 -5.45
CA ARG A 162 -1.40 20.41 -6.12
C ARG A 162 -2.69 19.81 -6.68
N LEU A 163 -3.25 18.84 -5.98
CA LEU A 163 -4.55 18.23 -6.26
C LEU A 163 -5.60 18.75 -5.29
N ASP A 164 -6.85 18.53 -5.62
CA ASP A 164 -8.00 18.93 -4.82
C ASP A 164 -9.13 17.90 -4.88
N ALA A 165 -10.24 18.18 -4.18
CA ALA A 165 -11.52 17.48 -4.34
C ALA A 165 -11.45 15.94 -4.23
N ILE A 166 -10.65 15.41 -3.30
CA ILE A 166 -10.77 14.02 -2.84
C ILE A 166 -11.83 13.98 -1.71
N LYS A 167 -12.77 13.06 -1.80
CA LYS A 167 -13.78 12.84 -0.77
C LYS A 167 -13.21 11.98 0.35
N TRP A 168 -12.94 12.61 1.49
CA TRP A 168 -12.41 11.94 2.69
C TRP A 168 -13.52 11.29 3.51
N VAL A 169 -13.36 10.03 3.86
CA VAL A 169 -14.30 9.26 4.69
C VAL A 169 -13.55 8.63 5.85
N HIS A 170 -13.85 9.09 7.07
CA HIS A 170 -13.33 8.51 8.32
C HIS A 170 -14.27 7.43 8.81
N GLU A 171 -14.07 6.20 8.37
CA GLU A 171 -14.92 5.06 8.70
C GLU A 171 -14.20 3.73 8.49
N ASP A 172 -14.72 2.67 9.12
CA ASP A 172 -14.35 1.29 8.82
C ASP A 172 -14.69 0.96 7.36
N ALA A 173 -13.71 0.43 6.62
CA ALA A 173 -13.81 0.19 5.19
C ALA A 173 -14.90 -0.83 4.82
N LEU A 174 -15.07 -1.90 5.61
CA LEU A 174 -16.10 -2.91 5.36
C LEU A 174 -17.51 -2.35 5.59
N LYS A 175 -17.69 -1.55 6.66
CA LYS A 175 -18.97 -0.88 6.93
C LYS A 175 -19.31 0.14 5.87
N PHE A 176 -18.31 0.91 5.41
CA PHE A 176 -18.50 1.85 4.31
C PHE A 176 -18.92 1.13 3.03
N ALA A 177 -18.21 0.06 2.64
CA ALA A 177 -18.54 -0.72 1.46
C ALA A 177 -19.97 -1.29 1.51
N ALA A 178 -20.38 -1.89 2.63
CA ALA A 178 -21.73 -2.40 2.81
C ALA A 178 -22.80 -1.30 2.69
N ARG A 179 -22.52 -0.11 3.21
CA ARG A 179 -23.43 1.04 3.09
C ARG A 179 -23.54 1.55 1.64
N GLU A 180 -22.44 1.54 0.89
CA GLU A 180 -22.45 1.91 -0.52
C GLU A 180 -23.22 0.89 -1.39
N VAL A 181 -23.14 -0.40 -1.04
CA VAL A 181 -23.99 -1.46 -1.64
C VAL A 181 -25.48 -1.14 -1.43
N ASN A 182 -25.87 -0.85 -0.17
CA ASN A 182 -27.26 -0.51 0.16
C ASN A 182 -27.77 0.76 -0.54
N ARG A 183 -26.86 1.68 -0.92
CA ARG A 183 -27.17 2.90 -1.68
C ARG A 183 -27.26 2.66 -3.18
N GLY A 184 -26.91 1.47 -3.65
CA GLY A 184 -26.85 1.15 -5.08
C GLY A 184 -25.73 1.87 -5.84
N ASN A 185 -24.70 2.36 -5.12
CA ASN A 185 -23.55 3.01 -5.75
C ASN A 185 -22.67 2.00 -6.49
N GLN A 186 -22.03 2.47 -7.58
CA GLN A 186 -21.09 1.66 -8.36
C GLN A 186 -19.86 2.48 -8.76
N TYR A 187 -18.72 1.80 -8.92
CA TYR A 187 -17.40 2.39 -9.13
C TYR A 187 -16.71 1.79 -10.36
N ASP A 188 -15.96 2.63 -11.07
CA ASP A 188 -15.13 2.23 -12.21
C ASP A 188 -13.81 1.60 -11.74
N GLY A 189 -13.31 2.00 -10.58
CA GLY A 189 -12.13 1.40 -9.96
C GLY A 189 -12.29 1.28 -8.45
N ILE A 190 -11.89 0.12 -7.91
CA ILE A 190 -11.87 -0.15 -6.46
C ILE A 190 -10.49 -0.67 -6.10
N VAL A 191 -9.88 -0.10 -5.05
CA VAL A 191 -8.64 -0.64 -4.45
C VAL A 191 -8.90 -0.97 -2.99
N MET A 192 -8.41 -2.12 -2.57
CA MET A 192 -8.47 -2.61 -1.20
C MET A 192 -7.09 -3.12 -0.79
N ASP A 193 -6.54 -2.57 0.29
CA ASP A 193 -5.27 -3.00 0.88
C ASP A 193 -5.43 -3.28 2.39
N PRO A 194 -6.27 -4.28 2.74
CA PRO A 194 -6.60 -4.56 4.12
C PRO A 194 -5.39 -5.07 4.92
N PRO A 195 -5.22 -4.65 6.18
CA PRO A 195 -4.17 -5.19 7.03
C PRO A 195 -4.44 -6.67 7.35
N ALA A 196 -3.39 -7.47 7.53
CA ALA A 196 -3.51 -8.86 7.95
C ALA A 196 -4.21 -8.99 9.31
N TRP A 197 -3.89 -8.06 10.22
CA TRP A 197 -4.45 -7.96 11.56
C TRP A 197 -4.52 -6.51 12.03
N GLY A 198 -5.51 -6.19 12.86
CA GLY A 198 -5.66 -4.87 13.43
C GLY A 198 -6.66 -4.84 14.60
N ILE A 199 -6.70 -3.69 15.27
CA ILE A 199 -7.70 -3.37 16.29
C ILE A 199 -8.44 -2.12 15.83
N GLY A 200 -9.75 -2.21 15.65
CA GLY A 200 -10.59 -1.08 15.30
C GLY A 200 -10.80 -0.10 16.46
N ALA A 201 -11.41 1.04 16.18
CA ALA A 201 -11.62 2.13 17.15
C ALA A 201 -12.47 1.72 18.37
N LYS A 202 -13.34 0.72 18.22
CA LYS A 202 -14.17 0.16 19.30
C LYS A 202 -13.58 -1.11 19.90
N LYS A 203 -12.26 -1.33 19.75
CA LYS A 203 -11.51 -2.52 20.20
C LYS A 203 -11.96 -3.82 19.50
N GLU A 204 -12.70 -3.75 18.41
CA GLU A 204 -13.01 -4.90 17.56
C GLU A 204 -11.74 -5.43 16.88
N LYS A 205 -11.61 -6.75 16.88
CA LYS A 205 -10.48 -7.44 16.25
C LYS A 205 -10.74 -7.58 14.75
N TRP A 206 -9.81 -7.06 13.95
CA TRP A 206 -9.75 -7.30 12.53
C TRP A 206 -8.79 -8.46 12.24
N LYS A 207 -9.24 -9.42 11.47
CA LYS A 207 -8.41 -10.47 10.88
C LYS A 207 -8.81 -10.63 9.42
N LEU A 208 -7.85 -10.56 8.52
CA LEU A 208 -8.12 -10.60 7.09
C LEU A 208 -8.81 -11.91 6.68
N GLU A 209 -8.35 -13.06 7.20
CA GLU A 209 -8.92 -14.37 6.93
C GLU A 209 -10.42 -14.47 7.27
N ASP A 210 -10.89 -13.73 8.28
CA ASP A 210 -12.28 -13.74 8.72
C ASP A 210 -13.17 -12.74 7.93
N LYS A 211 -12.56 -11.77 7.21
CA LYS A 211 -13.27 -10.63 6.59
C LYS A 211 -13.12 -10.55 5.08
N LEU A 212 -12.24 -11.35 4.49
CA LEU A 212 -11.93 -11.29 3.06
C LEU A 212 -13.13 -11.67 2.19
N ASP A 213 -13.92 -12.65 2.61
CA ASP A 213 -15.13 -13.08 1.90
C ASP A 213 -16.16 -11.94 1.84
N ASP A 214 -16.43 -11.26 2.96
CA ASP A 214 -17.35 -10.11 3.03
C ASP A 214 -16.86 -8.93 2.17
N LEU A 215 -15.54 -8.66 2.17
CA LEU A 215 -14.95 -7.61 1.34
C LEU A 215 -15.17 -7.88 -0.15
N LEU A 216 -14.89 -9.09 -0.61
CA LEU A 216 -15.06 -9.47 -2.02
C LEU A 216 -16.52 -9.54 -2.42
N HIS A 217 -17.41 -9.98 -1.53
CA HIS A 217 -18.85 -9.94 -1.74
C HIS A 217 -19.36 -8.52 -2.00
N ASN A 218 -18.97 -7.56 -1.15
CA ASN A 218 -19.34 -6.16 -1.34
C ASN A 218 -18.71 -5.58 -2.62
N ALA A 219 -17.42 -5.86 -2.86
CA ALA A 219 -16.72 -5.36 -4.04
C ALA A 219 -17.37 -5.83 -5.36
N LYS A 220 -17.85 -7.09 -5.41
CA LYS A 220 -18.59 -7.61 -6.57
C LYS A 220 -19.85 -6.79 -6.89
N GLN A 221 -20.56 -6.30 -5.88
CA GLN A 221 -21.77 -5.49 -6.05
C GLN A 221 -21.46 -4.03 -6.42
N LEU A 222 -20.30 -3.52 -5.92
CA LEU A 222 -19.89 -2.14 -6.10
C LEU A 222 -19.16 -1.88 -7.42
N ILE A 223 -18.54 -2.90 -8.02
CA ILE A 223 -17.77 -2.73 -9.25
C ILE A 223 -18.68 -2.69 -10.47
N LYS A 224 -18.58 -1.66 -11.31
CA LYS A 224 -19.28 -1.59 -12.61
C LYS A 224 -18.85 -2.73 -13.53
N GLN A 225 -19.68 -3.04 -14.51
CA GLN A 225 -19.40 -4.11 -15.49
C GLN A 225 -18.05 -3.92 -16.18
N LYS A 226 -17.71 -2.69 -16.58
CA LYS A 226 -16.42 -2.33 -17.20
C LYS A 226 -15.39 -1.80 -16.20
N GLY A 227 -15.62 -1.96 -14.90
CA GLY A 227 -14.74 -1.52 -13.86
C GLY A 227 -13.62 -2.50 -13.54
N PHE A 228 -12.66 -2.07 -12.73
CA PHE A 228 -11.58 -2.91 -12.21
C PHE A 228 -11.55 -2.95 -10.67
N LEU A 229 -11.04 -4.05 -10.13
CA LEU A 229 -10.74 -4.22 -8.72
C LEU A 229 -9.26 -4.57 -8.54
N ILE A 230 -8.63 -3.96 -7.56
CA ILE A 230 -7.32 -4.38 -7.04
C ILE A 230 -7.50 -4.73 -5.56
N LEU A 231 -7.10 -5.93 -5.17
CA LEU A 231 -7.00 -6.35 -3.78
C LEU A 231 -5.57 -6.80 -3.50
N ASN A 232 -4.95 -6.20 -2.49
CA ASN A 232 -3.68 -6.68 -1.95
C ASN A 232 -3.91 -7.52 -0.70
N THR A 233 -3.10 -8.55 -0.52
CA THR A 233 -3.10 -9.35 0.70
C THR A 233 -1.67 -9.65 1.11
N TYR A 234 -1.30 -9.26 2.32
CA TYR A 234 -0.03 -9.61 2.94
C TYR A 234 -0.30 -10.29 4.29
N SER A 235 -0.59 -11.58 4.23
CA SER A 235 -0.95 -12.37 5.41
C SER A 235 -0.44 -13.79 5.27
N PRO A 236 0.17 -14.38 6.30
CA PRO A 236 0.59 -15.78 6.27
C PRO A 236 -0.59 -16.77 6.19
N LYS A 237 -1.82 -16.31 6.48
CA LYS A 237 -3.03 -17.14 6.47
C LYS A 237 -3.87 -17.00 5.20
N VAL A 238 -3.52 -16.06 4.32
CA VAL A 238 -4.22 -15.81 3.05
C VAL A 238 -3.21 -15.89 1.93
N ASP A 239 -3.02 -17.09 1.41
CA ASP A 239 -2.14 -17.34 0.26
C ASP A 239 -2.81 -17.03 -1.08
N GLY A 240 -2.01 -17.03 -2.15
CA GLY A 240 -2.51 -16.74 -3.48
C GLY A 240 -3.52 -17.77 -4.01
N LYS A 241 -3.51 -19.03 -3.53
CA LYS A 241 -4.51 -20.04 -3.89
C LYS A 241 -5.86 -19.71 -3.27
N THR A 242 -5.89 -19.29 -2.00
CA THR A 242 -7.08 -18.81 -1.31
C THR A 242 -7.68 -17.60 -2.03
N VAL A 243 -6.83 -16.62 -2.41
CA VAL A 243 -7.27 -15.45 -3.18
C VAL A 243 -7.85 -15.86 -4.54
N ALA A 244 -7.23 -16.81 -5.25
CA ALA A 244 -7.72 -17.29 -6.54
C ALA A 244 -9.07 -18.03 -6.45
N LEU A 245 -9.28 -18.82 -5.40
CA LEU A 245 -10.56 -19.50 -5.14
C LEU A 245 -11.68 -18.49 -4.89
N LEU A 246 -11.43 -17.47 -4.07
CA LEU A 246 -12.39 -16.41 -3.81
C LEU A 246 -12.63 -15.53 -5.05
N ALA A 247 -11.58 -15.23 -5.82
CA ALA A 247 -11.73 -14.52 -7.09
C ALA A 247 -12.62 -15.28 -8.06
N LYS A 248 -12.44 -16.60 -8.19
CA LYS A 248 -13.31 -17.46 -9.01
C LYS A 248 -14.77 -17.46 -8.50
N LYS A 249 -14.97 -17.52 -7.17
CA LYS A 249 -16.31 -17.48 -6.55
C LYS A 249 -17.07 -16.20 -6.91
N TYR A 250 -16.43 -15.04 -6.81
CA TYR A 250 -17.10 -13.74 -6.95
C TYR A 250 -16.99 -13.14 -8.35
N PHE A 251 -15.93 -13.43 -9.10
CA PHE A 251 -15.60 -12.80 -10.37
C PHE A 251 -15.32 -13.81 -11.50
N GLY A 252 -15.83 -15.04 -11.38
CA GLY A 252 -15.66 -16.07 -12.41
C GLY A 252 -16.29 -15.72 -13.77
N ASP A 253 -17.14 -14.68 -13.82
CA ASP A 253 -17.73 -14.08 -15.01
C ASP A 253 -16.87 -12.97 -15.64
N ARG A 254 -15.69 -12.69 -15.09
CA ARG A 254 -14.75 -11.62 -15.52
C ARG A 254 -13.35 -12.18 -15.70
N ASN A 255 -12.49 -11.38 -16.36
CA ASN A 255 -11.07 -11.67 -16.33
C ASN A 255 -10.50 -11.31 -14.95
N PHE A 256 -9.69 -12.20 -14.40
CA PHE A 256 -8.92 -11.89 -13.20
C PHE A 256 -7.54 -12.55 -13.26
N GLU A 257 -6.60 -11.94 -12.60
CA GLU A 257 -5.27 -12.51 -12.36
C GLU A 257 -4.89 -12.39 -10.88
N VAL A 258 -4.23 -13.43 -10.38
CA VAL A 258 -3.57 -13.39 -9.07
C VAL A 258 -2.07 -13.46 -9.31
N SER A 259 -1.38 -12.43 -8.86
CA SER A 259 0.07 -12.25 -8.98
C SER A 259 0.69 -12.03 -7.62
N GLU A 260 2.02 -12.05 -7.54
CA GLU A 260 2.78 -11.72 -6.34
C GLU A 260 3.46 -10.38 -6.49
N LEU A 261 3.44 -9.54 -5.44
CA LEU A 261 4.23 -8.32 -5.37
C LEU A 261 5.64 -8.65 -4.87
N TRP A 262 6.60 -8.21 -5.62
CA TRP A 262 8.02 -8.40 -5.32
C TRP A 262 8.81 -7.11 -5.49
N MET A 263 9.84 -6.95 -4.68
CA MET A 263 10.85 -5.92 -4.86
C MET A 263 12.21 -6.58 -4.99
N ARG A 264 13.04 -6.01 -5.85
CA ARG A 264 14.42 -6.46 -6.02
C ARG A 264 15.37 -5.38 -5.51
N THR A 265 16.33 -5.79 -4.68
CA THR A 265 17.42 -4.91 -4.27
C THR A 265 18.35 -4.64 -5.44
N THR A 266 19.08 -3.53 -5.40
CA THR A 266 20.15 -3.25 -6.38
C THR A 266 21.29 -4.25 -6.30
N THR A 267 21.40 -4.96 -5.17
CA THR A 267 22.33 -6.08 -4.97
C THR A 267 21.81 -7.43 -5.45
N GLY A 268 20.60 -7.49 -6.07
CA GLY A 268 20.04 -8.70 -6.69
C GLY A 268 19.23 -9.62 -5.76
N LYS A 269 18.97 -9.23 -4.50
CA LYS A 269 18.08 -9.96 -3.59
C LYS A 269 16.61 -9.65 -3.90
N GLU A 270 15.72 -10.58 -3.58
CA GLU A 270 14.29 -10.41 -3.81
C GLU A 270 13.51 -10.53 -2.50
N LEU A 271 12.55 -9.62 -2.29
CA LEU A 271 11.64 -9.60 -1.16
C LEU A 271 10.20 -9.73 -1.65
N TYR A 272 9.43 -10.59 -0.98
CA TYR A 272 8.01 -10.80 -1.23
C TYR A 272 7.16 -9.83 -0.39
N TYR A 273 6.18 -9.19 -1.04
CA TYR A 273 5.30 -8.20 -0.43
C TYR A 273 3.82 -8.55 -0.56
N GLY A 274 3.49 -9.82 -0.70
CA GLY A 274 2.12 -10.29 -0.70
C GLY A 274 1.57 -10.64 -2.08
N ASN A 275 0.27 -10.94 -2.11
CA ASN A 275 -0.45 -11.25 -3.33
C ASN A 275 -1.28 -10.06 -3.78
N VAL A 276 -1.49 -9.95 -5.08
CA VAL A 276 -2.41 -8.99 -5.67
C VAL A 276 -3.40 -9.72 -6.58
N LEU A 277 -4.68 -9.49 -6.33
CA LEU A 277 -5.77 -9.83 -7.25
C LEU A 277 -6.09 -8.58 -8.06
N ARG A 278 -6.11 -8.72 -9.38
CA ARG A 278 -6.69 -7.73 -10.30
C ARG A 278 -7.85 -8.36 -11.04
N VAL A 279 -9.02 -7.73 -10.96
CA VAL A 279 -10.22 -8.08 -11.73
C VAL A 279 -10.46 -6.94 -12.71
N TYR A 280 -10.70 -7.25 -13.98
CA TYR A 280 -10.93 -6.26 -15.02
C TYR A 280 -11.75 -6.85 -16.18
N THR A 281 -12.23 -6.01 -17.06
CA THR A 281 -12.81 -6.45 -18.33
C THR A 281 -11.77 -6.30 -19.44
N ALA A 282 -11.81 -7.23 -20.39
CA ALA A 282 -10.95 -7.19 -21.57
C ALA A 282 -11.25 -5.95 -22.44
#